data_8ddbe16cf4be7aaf373e211b06e8cd5e
#
_entry.id   8ddbe16cf4be7aaf373e211b06e8cd5e
#
_cell.length_a   1.000
_cell.length_b   1.000
_cell.length_c   1.000
_cell.angle_alpha   90.00
_cell.angle_beta   90.00
_cell.angle_gamma   90.00
#
_symmetry.space_group_name_H-M   'P 1'
#
loop_
_entity.id
_entity.type
_entity.pdbx_description
1 polymer ?
#
loop_
_entity_poly.entity_id
_entity_poly.type
_entity_poly.pdbx_seq_one_letter_code
_entity_poly.pdbx_strand_id
1 'polypeptide(L)'
;MKYIERWALMRNTREENLSEHSLDVSMIAHALCVIGNVRYNKSLNVEKAALIGMYHDASEIITGDLPTPIKYYNKTIKSAYKSLEEEANQSLLNQLPEDIRPAFSDLFFKTEELSEEWKLVKAADKLSALIKCIEEEKTGNREFVKAREATERSIEAMANEHPEVRDFMQEFMPAYSKTLDEIS
;
A
#
# COMPACT_ATOMS: atom_id res chain seq x y z
N MET A 1 -8.60 11.69 -3.85
CA MET A 1 -7.47 11.25 -2.98
C MET A 1 -7.10 12.30 -1.93
N LYS A 2 -6.88 13.58 -2.23
CA LYS A 2 -6.47 14.62 -1.24
C LYS A 2 -7.46 14.86 -0.09
N TYR A 3 -8.74 14.56 -0.27
CA TYR A 3 -9.82 14.79 0.72
C TYR A 3 -10.24 13.50 1.44
N ILE A 4 -9.54 12.41 1.20
CA ILE A 4 -9.83 11.11 1.83
C ILE A 4 -8.71 10.88 2.83
N GLU A 5 -9.09 10.89 4.11
CA GLU A 5 -8.17 10.70 5.21
C GLU A 5 -8.15 9.23 5.60
N ARG A 6 -6.96 8.72 5.77
CA ARG A 6 -6.70 7.39 6.29
C ARG A 6 -6.69 7.40 7.80
N TRP A 7 -6.95 6.25 8.40
CA TRP A 7 -7.00 6.11 9.87
C TRP A 7 -8.06 7.00 10.53
N ALA A 8 -9.14 7.35 9.82
CA ALA A 8 -10.15 8.33 10.24
C ALA A 8 -10.87 8.00 11.57
N LEU A 9 -10.84 6.73 12.03
CA LEU A 9 -11.40 6.31 13.33
C LEU A 9 -10.37 6.32 14.47
N MET A 10 -9.13 6.71 14.21
CA MET A 10 -8.06 6.79 15.19
C MET A 10 -7.66 8.24 15.43
N ARG A 11 -7.16 8.54 16.62
CA ARG A 11 -6.57 9.86 16.91
C ARG A 11 -5.19 9.91 16.31
N ASN A 12 -5.03 10.68 15.26
CA ASN A 12 -3.76 10.90 14.60
C ASN A 12 -3.04 12.10 15.21
N THR A 13 -1.72 12.06 15.36
CA THR A 13 -0.89 13.22 15.63
C THR A 13 -0.59 14.00 14.34
N ARG A 14 -0.51 13.30 13.22
CA ARG A 14 -0.43 13.85 11.87
C ARG A 14 -1.46 13.14 10.99
N GLU A 15 -2.31 13.92 10.35
CA GLU A 15 -3.22 13.42 9.33
C GLU A 15 -2.45 12.89 8.11
N GLU A 16 -2.93 11.80 7.54
CA GLU A 16 -2.41 11.19 6.32
C GLU A 16 -3.56 11.06 5.33
N ASN A 17 -3.45 11.68 4.18
CA ASN A 17 -4.43 11.52 3.12
C ASN A 17 -4.02 10.42 2.13
N LEU A 18 -4.99 9.97 1.34
CA LEU A 18 -4.79 8.89 0.37
C LEU A 18 -3.73 9.21 -0.71
N SER A 19 -3.48 10.49 -1.02
CA SER A 19 -2.45 10.86 -2.01
C SER A 19 -1.04 10.70 -1.45
N GLU A 20 -0.82 11.06 -0.18
CA GLU A 20 0.45 10.86 0.51
C GLU A 20 0.77 9.37 0.61
N HIS A 21 -0.20 8.58 1.10
CA HIS A 21 -0.07 7.12 1.16
C HIS A 21 0.26 6.48 -0.19
N SER A 22 -0.47 6.85 -1.24
CA SER A 22 -0.25 6.25 -2.57
C SER A 22 1.14 6.58 -3.13
N LEU A 23 1.67 7.76 -2.82
CA LEU A 23 3.04 8.12 -3.18
C LEU A 23 4.06 7.26 -2.42
N ASP A 24 3.88 7.07 -1.11
CA ASP A 24 4.75 6.22 -0.30
C ASP A 24 4.71 4.77 -0.79
N VAL A 25 3.52 4.23 -1.03
CA VAL A 25 3.36 2.88 -1.59
C VAL A 25 4.04 2.74 -2.94
N SER A 26 3.95 3.75 -3.81
CA SER A 26 4.63 3.76 -5.11
C SER A 26 6.15 3.66 -4.96
N MET A 27 6.75 4.46 -4.08
CA MET A 27 8.20 4.46 -3.83
C MET A 27 8.67 3.14 -3.20
N ILE A 28 7.92 2.60 -2.25
CA ILE A 28 8.24 1.33 -1.60
C ILE A 28 8.11 0.17 -2.60
N ALA A 29 7.04 0.12 -3.40
CA ALA A 29 6.83 -0.91 -4.41
C ALA A 29 7.96 -0.91 -5.46
N HIS A 30 8.37 0.29 -5.90
CA HIS A 30 9.54 0.47 -6.76
C HIS A 30 10.79 -0.16 -6.11
N ALA A 31 11.10 0.20 -4.85
CA ALA A 31 12.26 -0.31 -4.14
C ALA A 31 12.23 -1.84 -3.98
N LEU A 32 11.08 -2.42 -3.62
CA LEU A 32 10.92 -3.87 -3.51
C LEU A 32 11.22 -4.57 -4.85
N CYS A 33 10.70 -4.05 -5.96
CA CYS A 33 10.97 -4.61 -7.29
C CYS A 33 12.46 -4.48 -7.67
N VAL A 34 13.11 -3.37 -7.36
CA VAL A 34 14.57 -3.21 -7.57
C VAL A 34 15.35 -4.25 -6.76
N ILE A 35 15.05 -4.41 -5.48
CA ILE A 35 15.69 -5.43 -4.62
C ILE A 35 15.45 -6.83 -5.22
N GLY A 36 14.23 -7.14 -5.62
CA GLY A 36 13.88 -8.41 -6.26
C GLY A 36 14.69 -8.70 -7.51
N ASN A 37 14.80 -7.73 -8.40
CA ASN A 37 15.56 -7.88 -9.64
C ASN A 37 17.06 -8.00 -9.39
N VAL A 38 17.63 -7.15 -8.52
CA VAL A 38 19.08 -7.09 -8.30
C VAL A 38 19.60 -8.25 -7.48
N ARG A 39 18.88 -8.66 -6.42
CA ARG A 39 19.37 -9.67 -5.47
C ARG A 39 18.85 -11.07 -5.73
N TYR A 40 17.66 -11.17 -6.31
CA TYR A 40 16.95 -12.45 -6.48
C TYR A 40 16.72 -12.85 -7.93
N ASN A 41 17.37 -12.13 -8.89
CA ASN A 41 17.29 -12.38 -10.33
C ASN A 41 15.82 -12.47 -10.84
N LYS A 42 14.91 -11.69 -10.24
CA LYS A 42 13.55 -11.56 -10.75
C LYS A 42 13.54 -10.64 -11.98
N SER A 43 12.47 -10.71 -12.76
CA SER A 43 12.27 -9.86 -13.95
C SER A 43 11.00 -9.04 -13.79
N LEU A 44 10.93 -8.30 -12.67
CA LEU A 44 9.77 -7.48 -12.31
C LEU A 44 9.77 -6.17 -13.11
N ASN A 45 8.59 -5.72 -13.50
CA ASN A 45 8.41 -4.41 -14.13
C ASN A 45 8.35 -3.33 -13.05
N VAL A 46 9.50 -2.71 -12.80
CA VAL A 46 9.71 -1.75 -11.71
C VAL A 46 8.85 -0.51 -11.86
N GLU A 47 8.80 0.06 -13.09
CA GLU A 47 7.99 1.25 -13.38
C GLU A 47 6.50 0.95 -13.25
N LYS A 48 6.07 -0.21 -13.71
CA LYS A 48 4.67 -0.61 -13.61
C LYS A 48 4.26 -0.83 -12.16
N ALA A 49 5.11 -1.43 -11.32
CA ALA A 49 4.86 -1.58 -9.89
C ALA A 49 4.68 -0.22 -9.19
N ALA A 50 5.53 0.76 -9.51
CA ALA A 50 5.39 2.12 -9.00
C ALA A 50 4.06 2.75 -9.44
N LEU A 51 3.68 2.62 -10.71
CA LEU A 51 2.40 3.13 -11.21
C LEU A 51 1.21 2.43 -10.55
N ILE A 52 1.24 1.10 -10.40
CA ILE A 52 0.20 0.36 -9.66
C ILE A 52 0.10 0.90 -8.24
N GLY A 53 1.22 1.15 -7.55
CA GLY A 53 1.24 1.75 -6.22
C GLY A 53 0.54 3.11 -6.15
N MET A 54 0.67 3.94 -7.20
CA MET A 54 -0.03 5.24 -7.27
C MET A 54 -1.55 5.11 -7.41
N TYR A 55 -2.03 4.05 -8.06
CA TYR A 55 -3.45 3.87 -8.41
C TYR A 55 -4.15 2.79 -7.59
N HIS A 56 -3.44 2.00 -6.74
CA HIS A 56 -3.96 0.80 -6.09
C HIS A 56 -5.23 1.03 -5.25
N ASP A 57 -5.34 2.19 -4.63
CA ASP A 57 -6.48 2.62 -3.82
C ASP A 57 -7.34 3.71 -4.53
N ALA A 58 -7.23 3.87 -5.86
CA ALA A 58 -8.00 4.87 -6.59
C ALA A 58 -9.52 4.69 -6.44
N SER A 59 -10.02 3.44 -6.28
CA SER A 59 -11.42 3.15 -5.99
C SER A 59 -11.94 3.88 -4.76
N GLU A 60 -11.09 4.19 -3.80
CA GLU A 60 -11.45 4.89 -2.56
C GLU A 60 -11.87 6.36 -2.79
N ILE A 61 -11.61 6.92 -3.98
CA ILE A 61 -12.20 8.19 -4.40
C ILE A 61 -13.74 8.13 -4.36
N ILE A 62 -14.30 6.96 -4.63
CA ILE A 62 -15.75 6.70 -4.65
C ILE A 62 -16.21 6.06 -3.35
N THR A 63 -15.46 5.07 -2.83
CA THR A 63 -15.88 4.27 -1.66
C THR A 63 -15.48 4.88 -0.31
N GLY A 64 -14.52 5.79 -0.30
CA GLY A 64 -13.81 6.19 0.92
C GLY A 64 -12.86 5.10 1.43
N ASP A 65 -11.94 5.46 2.32
CA ASP A 65 -11.09 4.49 3.04
C ASP A 65 -11.91 3.81 4.14
N LEU A 66 -12.24 2.53 3.92
CA LEU A 66 -12.98 1.75 4.92
C LEU A 66 -12.00 1.16 5.95
N PRO A 67 -12.18 1.47 7.25
CA PRO A 67 -11.30 0.95 8.29
C PRO A 67 -11.18 -0.59 8.25
N THR A 68 -9.96 -1.08 8.34
CA THR A 68 -9.61 -2.51 8.25
C THR A 68 -10.51 -3.42 9.13
N PRO A 69 -10.84 -3.08 10.40
CA PRO A 69 -11.72 -3.92 11.21
C PRO A 69 -13.13 -4.07 10.63
N ILE A 70 -13.62 -3.08 9.88
CA ILE A 70 -14.93 -3.15 9.23
C ILE A 70 -14.81 -3.92 7.92
N LYS A 71 -13.82 -3.61 7.11
CA LYS A 71 -13.56 -4.26 5.80
C LYS A 71 -13.45 -5.79 5.94
N TYR A 72 -12.88 -6.28 7.04
CA TYR A 72 -12.65 -7.71 7.30
C TYR A 72 -13.53 -8.30 8.40
N TYR A 73 -14.64 -7.63 8.80
CA TYR A 73 -15.50 -8.08 9.88
C TYR A 73 -16.08 -9.49 9.66
N ASN A 74 -16.54 -9.78 8.45
CA ASN A 74 -16.98 -11.12 8.03
C ASN A 74 -16.82 -11.31 6.51
N LYS A 75 -17.02 -12.57 6.04
CA LYS A 75 -16.88 -12.92 4.62
C LYS A 75 -17.83 -12.15 3.72
N THR A 76 -19.05 -11.89 4.18
CA THR A 76 -20.09 -11.18 3.41
C THR A 76 -19.70 -9.73 3.17
N ILE A 77 -19.30 -9.00 4.21
CA ILE A 77 -18.84 -7.62 4.09
C ILE A 77 -17.59 -7.53 3.22
N LYS A 78 -16.61 -8.42 3.44
CA LYS A 78 -15.39 -8.48 2.63
C LYS A 78 -15.70 -8.68 1.15
N SER A 79 -16.61 -9.61 0.81
CA SER A 79 -16.99 -9.87 -0.57
C SER A 79 -17.76 -8.70 -1.20
N ALA A 80 -18.73 -8.12 -0.46
CA ALA A 80 -19.51 -6.99 -0.94
C ALA A 80 -18.63 -5.76 -1.17
N TYR A 81 -17.69 -5.50 -0.24
CA TYR A 81 -16.76 -4.38 -0.39
C TYR A 81 -15.83 -4.57 -1.59
N LYS A 82 -15.32 -5.79 -1.81
CA LYS A 82 -14.51 -6.10 -2.99
C LYS A 82 -15.26 -5.85 -4.30
N SER A 83 -16.54 -6.24 -4.39
CA SER A 83 -17.37 -5.94 -5.56
C SER A 83 -17.53 -4.43 -5.75
N LEU A 84 -17.72 -3.68 -4.65
CA LEU A 84 -17.83 -2.22 -4.70
C LEU A 84 -16.52 -1.57 -5.19
N GLU A 85 -15.36 -2.04 -4.72
CA GLU A 85 -14.04 -1.59 -5.21
C GLU A 85 -13.88 -1.85 -6.72
N GLU A 86 -14.30 -3.05 -7.19
CA GLU A 86 -14.24 -3.41 -8.61
C GLU A 86 -15.15 -2.51 -9.47
N GLU A 87 -16.38 -2.24 -9.01
CA GLU A 87 -17.31 -1.33 -9.67
C GLU A 87 -16.79 0.12 -9.69
N ALA A 88 -16.20 0.58 -8.59
CA ALA A 88 -15.59 1.89 -8.48
C ALA A 88 -14.40 2.05 -9.45
N ASN A 89 -13.51 1.05 -9.51
CA ASN A 89 -12.40 1.02 -10.47
C ASN A 89 -12.89 1.06 -11.91
N GLN A 90 -13.93 0.29 -12.24
CA GLN A 90 -14.51 0.30 -13.58
C GLN A 90 -15.15 1.66 -13.91
N SER A 91 -15.80 2.28 -12.93
CA SER A 91 -16.39 3.61 -13.08
C SER A 91 -15.33 4.68 -13.37
N LEU A 92 -14.21 4.65 -12.62
CA LEU A 92 -13.09 5.58 -12.84
C LEU A 92 -12.45 5.36 -14.22
N LEU A 93 -12.20 4.11 -14.58
CA LEU A 93 -11.61 3.77 -15.86
C LEU A 93 -12.51 4.21 -17.04
N ASN A 94 -13.84 4.09 -16.89
CA ASN A 94 -14.81 4.51 -17.92
C ASN A 94 -14.90 6.03 -18.11
N GLN A 95 -14.40 6.84 -17.17
CA GLN A 95 -14.32 8.29 -17.34
C GLN A 95 -13.17 8.71 -18.28
N LEU A 96 -12.21 7.82 -18.52
CA LEU A 96 -11.13 8.09 -19.47
C LEU A 96 -11.64 7.99 -20.92
N PRO A 97 -11.12 8.81 -21.84
CA PRO A 97 -11.33 8.64 -23.27
C PRO A 97 -11.02 7.21 -23.74
N GLU A 98 -11.79 6.70 -24.70
CA GLU A 98 -11.70 5.29 -25.12
C GLU A 98 -10.32 4.91 -25.67
N ASP A 99 -9.67 5.82 -26.38
CA ASP A 99 -8.38 5.61 -27.01
C ASP A 99 -7.22 5.43 -26.01
N ILE A 100 -7.29 6.07 -24.83
CA ILE A 100 -6.24 5.96 -23.79
C ILE A 100 -6.59 4.96 -22.69
N ARG A 101 -7.84 4.55 -22.55
CA ARG A 101 -8.33 3.67 -21.50
C ARG A 101 -7.53 2.35 -21.36
N PRO A 102 -7.15 1.66 -22.46
CA PRO A 102 -6.38 0.44 -22.37
C PRO A 102 -5.01 0.59 -21.68
N ALA A 103 -4.38 1.78 -21.76
CA ALA A 103 -3.09 2.05 -21.12
C ALA A 103 -3.16 2.13 -19.58
N PHE A 104 -4.37 2.29 -19.04
CA PHE A 104 -4.61 2.38 -17.59
C PHE A 104 -5.23 1.12 -16.99
N SER A 105 -5.74 0.21 -17.80
CA SER A 105 -6.53 -0.94 -17.32
C SER A 105 -5.79 -1.81 -16.29
N ASP A 106 -4.53 -2.10 -16.52
CA ASP A 106 -3.69 -2.93 -15.67
C ASP A 106 -3.20 -2.21 -14.39
N LEU A 107 -3.43 -0.90 -14.27
CA LEU A 107 -3.19 -0.12 -13.05
C LEU A 107 -4.38 -0.23 -12.06
N PHE A 108 -5.57 -0.55 -12.56
CA PHE A 108 -6.79 -0.69 -11.79
C PHE A 108 -7.16 -2.16 -11.53
N PHE A 109 -6.79 -3.04 -12.46
CA PHE A 109 -7.15 -4.46 -12.42
C PHE A 109 -5.91 -5.34 -12.49
N LYS A 110 -5.85 -6.29 -11.55
CA LYS A 110 -4.77 -7.27 -11.53
C LYS A 110 -4.83 -8.16 -12.76
N THR A 111 -3.70 -8.28 -13.46
CA THR A 111 -3.48 -9.23 -14.55
C THR A 111 -2.57 -10.38 -14.10
N GLU A 112 -2.56 -11.50 -14.82
CA GLU A 112 -1.63 -12.60 -14.56
C GLU A 112 -0.19 -12.17 -14.80
N GLU A 113 0.05 -11.40 -15.85
CA GLU A 113 1.37 -10.90 -16.24
C GLU A 113 2.04 -10.04 -15.15
N LEU A 114 1.26 -9.21 -14.44
CA LEU A 114 1.73 -8.33 -13.37
C LEU A 114 1.40 -8.87 -11.97
N SER A 115 1.19 -10.17 -11.87
CA SER A 115 0.73 -10.82 -10.64
C SER A 115 1.72 -10.65 -9.48
N GLU A 116 3.03 -10.69 -9.76
CA GLU A 116 4.07 -10.51 -8.75
C GLU A 116 4.19 -9.05 -8.31
N GLU A 117 4.14 -8.10 -9.25
CA GLU A 117 4.14 -6.66 -8.96
C GLU A 117 2.96 -6.30 -8.05
N TRP A 118 1.75 -6.81 -8.32
CA TRP A 118 0.58 -6.60 -7.46
C TRP A 118 0.76 -7.17 -6.05
N LYS A 119 1.49 -8.29 -5.89
CA LYS A 119 1.82 -8.82 -4.55
C LYS A 119 2.78 -7.89 -3.82
N LEU A 120 3.78 -7.35 -4.51
CA LEU A 120 4.74 -6.42 -3.93
C LEU A 120 4.11 -5.06 -3.62
N VAL A 121 3.20 -4.56 -4.45
CA VAL A 121 2.39 -3.37 -4.12
C VAL A 121 1.56 -3.60 -2.85
N LYS A 122 0.97 -4.77 -2.68
CA LYS A 122 0.27 -5.11 -1.44
C LYS A 122 1.20 -5.18 -0.22
N ALA A 123 2.43 -5.62 -0.40
CA ALA A 123 3.45 -5.58 0.66
C ALA A 123 3.86 -4.13 0.95
N ALA A 124 4.02 -3.31 -0.08
CA ALA A 124 4.32 -1.88 0.04
C ALA A 124 3.22 -1.12 0.79
N ASP A 125 1.94 -1.41 0.53
CA ASP A 125 0.80 -0.88 1.30
C ASP A 125 0.95 -1.18 2.80
N LYS A 126 1.29 -2.43 3.16
CA LYS A 126 1.50 -2.80 4.56
C LYS A 126 2.73 -2.16 5.16
N LEU A 127 3.81 -2.00 4.40
CA LEU A 127 5.02 -1.30 4.84
C LEU A 127 4.75 0.19 5.09
N SER A 128 4.01 0.87 4.21
CA SER A 128 3.57 2.26 4.41
C SER A 128 2.70 2.38 5.67
N ALA A 129 1.76 1.47 5.88
CA ALA A 129 0.96 1.44 7.11
C ALA A 129 1.81 1.21 8.38
N LEU A 130 2.87 0.40 8.31
CA LEU A 130 3.81 0.19 9.41
C LEU A 130 4.62 1.45 9.69
N ILE A 131 5.09 2.15 8.67
CA ILE A 131 5.81 3.43 8.80
C ILE A 131 4.93 4.43 9.56
N LYS A 132 3.68 4.58 9.14
CA LYS A 132 2.70 5.44 9.84
C LYS A 132 2.58 5.07 11.32
N CYS A 133 2.46 3.78 11.65
CA CYS A 133 2.38 3.34 13.05
C CYS A 133 3.65 3.70 13.85
N ILE A 134 4.83 3.53 13.25
CA ILE A 134 6.12 3.88 13.88
C ILE A 134 6.20 5.39 14.15
N GLU A 135 5.81 6.22 13.18
CA GLU A 135 5.81 7.68 13.31
C GLU A 135 4.87 8.15 14.43
N GLU A 136 3.66 7.60 14.51
CA GLU A 136 2.70 7.92 15.56
C GLU A 136 3.20 7.50 16.95
N GLU A 137 3.76 6.30 17.09
CA GLU A 137 4.34 5.85 18.36
C GLU A 137 5.55 6.69 18.79
N LYS A 138 6.38 7.14 17.83
CA LYS A 138 7.52 8.01 18.08
C LYS A 138 7.10 9.37 18.69
N THR A 139 5.90 9.84 18.37
CA THR A 139 5.30 11.04 18.99
C THR A 139 4.58 10.74 20.31
N GLY A 140 4.59 9.49 20.77
CA GLY A 140 3.95 9.06 22.02
C GLY A 140 2.48 8.60 21.86
N ASN A 141 1.98 8.49 20.63
CA ASN A 141 0.61 8.05 20.37
C ASN A 141 0.47 6.53 20.52
N ARG A 142 -0.07 6.09 21.63
CA ARG A 142 -0.24 4.67 21.96
C ARG A 142 -1.44 3.98 21.29
N GLU A 143 -2.31 4.72 20.62
CA GLU A 143 -3.46 4.12 19.90
C GLU A 143 -2.99 3.22 18.75
N PHE A 144 -1.80 3.47 18.19
CA PHE A 144 -1.25 2.74 17.03
C PHE A 144 -0.53 1.42 17.41
N VAL A 145 -0.25 1.14 18.67
CA VAL A 145 0.50 -0.06 19.12
C VAL A 145 -0.11 -1.36 18.59
N LYS A 146 -1.43 -1.55 18.74
CA LYS A 146 -2.09 -2.78 18.24
C LYS A 146 -2.13 -2.86 16.71
N ALA A 147 -2.29 -1.73 16.04
CA ALA A 147 -2.26 -1.66 14.58
C ALA A 147 -0.85 -2.03 14.08
N ARG A 148 0.19 -1.51 14.71
CA ARG A 148 1.59 -1.86 14.43
C ARG A 148 1.82 -3.36 14.54
N GLU A 149 1.53 -3.96 15.70
CA GLU A 149 1.72 -5.40 15.92
C GLU A 149 0.98 -6.27 14.90
N ALA A 150 -0.25 -5.88 14.51
CA ALA A 150 -1.02 -6.60 13.51
C ALA A 150 -0.39 -6.47 12.10
N THR A 151 0.10 -5.28 11.77
CA THR A 151 0.75 -5.00 10.49
C THR A 151 2.09 -5.71 10.38
N GLU A 152 2.92 -5.70 11.44
CA GLU A 152 4.19 -6.44 11.51
C GLU A 152 3.98 -7.93 11.24
N ARG A 153 3.02 -8.58 11.93
CA ARG A 153 2.70 -10.00 11.67
C ARG A 153 2.28 -10.27 10.21
N SER A 154 1.53 -9.34 9.61
CA SER A 154 1.14 -9.48 8.20
C SER A 154 2.34 -9.38 7.26
N ILE A 155 3.26 -8.46 7.53
CA ILE A 155 4.49 -8.27 6.74
C ILE A 155 5.43 -9.47 6.90
N GLU A 156 5.59 -10.00 8.12
CA GLU A 156 6.39 -11.21 8.37
C GLU A 156 5.90 -12.40 7.54
N ALA A 157 4.57 -12.58 7.46
CA ALA A 157 3.99 -13.62 6.61
C ALA A 157 4.35 -13.41 5.12
N MET A 158 4.30 -12.17 4.63
CA MET A 158 4.69 -11.83 3.25
C MET A 158 6.20 -12.01 3.02
N ALA A 159 7.04 -11.67 4.00
CA ALA A 159 8.49 -11.81 3.93
C ALA A 159 8.97 -13.28 3.81
N ASN A 160 8.13 -14.24 4.19
CA ASN A 160 8.43 -15.66 3.97
C ASN A 160 8.33 -16.07 2.48
N GLU A 161 7.47 -15.42 1.72
CA GLU A 161 7.27 -15.69 0.29
C GLU A 161 8.07 -14.73 -0.59
N HIS A 162 8.36 -13.51 -0.08
CA HIS A 162 8.99 -12.41 -0.79
C HIS A 162 10.24 -11.94 -0.04
N PRO A 163 11.43 -12.48 -0.38
CA PRO A 163 12.67 -12.14 0.34
C PRO A 163 13.04 -10.66 0.23
N GLU A 164 12.65 -9.96 -0.83
CA GLU A 164 12.81 -8.52 -0.99
C GLU A 164 12.07 -7.71 0.08
N VAL A 165 10.94 -8.21 0.59
CA VAL A 165 10.21 -7.61 1.71
C VAL A 165 11.02 -7.76 3.01
N ARG A 166 11.66 -8.91 3.20
CA ARG A 166 12.55 -9.15 4.35
C ARG A 166 13.75 -8.21 4.34
N ASP A 167 14.40 -8.08 3.20
CA ASP A 167 15.53 -7.17 3.02
C ASP A 167 15.13 -5.73 3.32
N PHE A 168 13.97 -5.29 2.81
CA PHE A 168 13.45 -3.95 3.08
C PHE A 168 13.22 -3.72 4.57
N MET A 169 12.61 -4.69 5.26
CA MET A 169 12.39 -4.62 6.72
C MET A 169 13.71 -4.51 7.51
N GLN A 170 14.74 -5.22 7.09
CA GLN A 170 16.02 -5.25 7.81
C GLN A 170 16.89 -4.02 7.53
N GLU A 171 16.89 -3.53 6.31
CA GLU A 171 17.85 -2.51 5.86
C GLU A 171 17.26 -1.09 5.81
N PHE A 172 15.97 -0.95 5.47
CA PHE A 172 15.34 0.36 5.27
C PHE A 172 14.45 0.78 6.44
N MET A 173 13.67 -0.15 7.02
CA MET A 173 12.77 0.20 8.12
C MET A 173 13.45 0.84 9.33
N PRO A 174 14.68 0.46 9.75
CA PRO A 174 15.34 1.12 10.87
C PRO A 174 15.56 2.62 10.67
N ALA A 175 15.66 3.11 9.43
CA ALA A 175 15.83 4.53 9.14
C ALA A 175 14.62 5.39 9.55
N TYR A 176 13.41 4.84 9.49
CA TYR A 176 12.18 5.55 9.87
C TYR A 176 12.07 5.83 11.38
N SER A 177 12.83 5.12 12.20
CA SER A 177 12.94 5.40 13.64
C SER A 177 14.04 6.42 13.99
N LYS A 178 14.88 6.80 13.04
CA LYS A 178 15.99 7.74 13.26
C LYS A 178 15.56 9.19 13.13
N THR A 179 16.32 10.08 13.75
CA THR A 179 16.26 11.52 13.52
C THR A 179 17.08 11.90 12.29
N LEU A 180 16.89 13.12 11.77
CA LEU A 180 17.67 13.61 10.63
C LEU A 180 19.19 13.55 10.89
N ASP A 181 19.62 13.90 12.10
CA ASP A 181 21.03 13.92 12.51
C ASP A 181 21.64 12.49 12.62
N GLU A 182 20.81 11.46 12.75
CA GLU A 182 21.24 10.06 12.81
C GLU A 182 21.32 9.39 11.42
N ILE A 183 20.80 10.08 10.40
CA ILE A 183 20.80 9.60 9.00
C ILE A 183 21.98 10.22 8.22
N SER A 184 22.51 11.36 8.69
CA SER A 184 23.60 12.11 8.06
C SER A 184 24.99 11.59 8.43
#